data_fc2e5223be5554295afb76291c8cf96d
#
_entry.id   fc2e5223be5554295afb76291c8cf96d
#
_cell.length_a   1.000
_cell.length_b   1.000
_cell.length_c   1.000
_cell.angle_alpha   90.00
_cell.angle_beta   90.00
_cell.angle_gamma   90.00
#
_symmetry.space_group_name_H-M   'P 1'
#
loop_
_entity.id
_entity.type
_entity.pdbx_description
1 polymer ?
#
loop_
_entity_poly.entity_id
_entity_poly.type
_entity_poly.pdbx_seq_one_letter_code
_entity_poly.pdbx_strand_id
1 'polypeptide(L)'
;AIHAMLATYRRHFEADGERLRIRSWREATLHARKYLPFAEESVPQYVAELQGMADGAEIDFNDLLVLNCMEALTEDALHRGCTSLAAAPEVTADGKLLVGHNEDWLPDDFETVYLVHARPASEPAYLAITYGGLLPNIGFNECGIAQCCDSVYPNDARIGVPRIFVSRAVLAARTPAAAIRAAL
;
A
#
# COMPACT_ATOMS: atom_id res chain seq x y z
N ALA A 1 -0.36 -15.97 -2.81
CA ALA A 1 0.28 -14.73 -2.34
C ALA A 1 -0.24 -14.32 -0.95
N ILE A 2 -1.56 -14.05 -0.79
CA ILE A 2 -2.14 -13.51 0.47
C ILE A 2 -1.84 -14.38 1.69
N HIS A 3 -2.18 -15.69 1.65
CA HIS A 3 -1.92 -16.60 2.76
C HIS A 3 -0.43 -16.70 3.13
N ALA A 4 0.47 -16.65 2.14
CA ALA A 4 1.91 -16.67 2.38
C ALA A 4 2.36 -15.42 3.13
N MET A 5 1.91 -14.24 2.71
CA MET A 5 2.22 -12.99 3.36
C MET A 5 1.69 -12.93 4.80
N LEU A 6 0.45 -13.34 5.02
CA LEU A 6 -0.12 -13.44 6.37
C LEU A 6 0.71 -14.35 7.29
N ALA A 7 1.12 -15.53 6.79
CA ALA A 7 1.94 -16.45 7.57
C ALA A 7 3.31 -15.85 7.91
N THR A 8 3.93 -15.12 6.98
CA THR A 8 5.21 -14.43 7.21
C THR A 8 5.08 -13.36 8.28
N TYR A 9 4.10 -12.47 8.15
CA TYR A 9 3.95 -11.36 9.12
C TYR A 9 3.49 -11.80 10.51
N ARG A 10 2.67 -12.85 10.60
CA ARG A 10 2.36 -13.46 11.90
C ARG A 10 3.61 -13.97 12.60
N ARG A 11 4.51 -14.65 11.88
CA ARG A 11 5.81 -15.09 12.44
C ARG A 11 6.69 -13.90 12.85
N HIS A 12 6.74 -12.82 12.06
CA HIS A 12 7.52 -11.64 12.41
C HIS A 12 7.02 -10.99 13.71
N PHE A 13 5.71 -10.85 13.92
CA PHE A 13 5.16 -10.34 15.17
C PHE A 13 5.43 -11.25 16.36
N GLU A 14 5.43 -12.56 16.18
CA GLU A 14 5.76 -13.52 17.24
C GLU A 14 7.26 -13.52 17.58
N ALA A 15 8.14 -13.36 16.57
CA ALA A 15 9.59 -13.41 16.77
C ALA A 15 10.18 -12.07 17.25
N ASP A 16 9.71 -10.94 16.73
CA ASP A 16 10.29 -9.61 16.91
C ASP A 16 9.36 -8.65 17.68
N GLY A 17 8.35 -9.16 18.36
CA GLY A 17 7.31 -8.35 19.00
C GLY A 17 7.79 -7.28 19.98
N GLU A 18 8.94 -7.50 20.66
CA GLU A 18 9.55 -6.48 21.52
C GLU A 18 10.11 -5.30 20.70
N ARG A 19 10.76 -5.59 19.58
CA ARG A 19 11.31 -4.58 18.68
C ARG A 19 10.20 -3.80 17.96
N LEU A 20 9.12 -4.50 17.57
CA LEU A 20 7.99 -3.93 16.85
C LEU A 20 7.02 -3.16 17.75
N ARG A 21 7.21 -3.15 19.08
CA ARG A 21 6.29 -2.58 20.09
C ARG A 21 4.86 -3.17 20.04
N ILE A 22 4.64 -4.19 19.23
CA ILE A 22 3.40 -4.96 19.11
C ILE A 22 3.77 -6.43 19.29
N ARG A 23 3.25 -7.05 20.34
CA ARG A 23 3.71 -8.35 20.85
C ARG A 23 2.93 -9.55 20.30
N SER A 24 1.90 -9.29 19.51
CA SER A 24 1.08 -10.37 18.97
C SER A 24 0.22 -9.89 17.79
N TRP A 25 -0.21 -10.84 16.93
CA TRP A 25 -1.15 -10.57 15.86
C TRP A 25 -2.48 -9.99 16.36
N ARG A 26 -2.96 -10.45 17.52
CA ARG A 26 -4.14 -9.90 18.18
C ARG A 26 -3.96 -8.42 18.51
N GLU A 27 -2.82 -8.05 19.03
CA GLU A 27 -2.51 -6.65 19.35
C GLU A 27 -2.41 -5.81 18.06
N ALA A 28 -1.75 -6.34 17.02
CA ALA A 28 -1.71 -5.71 15.69
C ALA A 28 -3.12 -5.45 15.15
N THR A 29 -4.02 -6.42 15.26
CA THR A 29 -5.43 -6.29 14.86
C THR A 29 -6.13 -5.17 15.62
N LEU A 30 -5.98 -5.11 16.94
CA LEU A 30 -6.59 -4.05 17.76
C LEU A 30 -6.05 -2.66 17.39
N HIS A 31 -4.78 -2.55 17.04
CA HIS A 31 -4.18 -1.30 16.59
C HIS A 31 -4.65 -0.93 15.17
N ALA A 32 -4.64 -1.85 14.21
CA ALA A 32 -5.10 -1.62 12.84
C ALA A 32 -6.55 -1.13 12.80
N ARG A 33 -7.43 -1.67 13.62
CA ARG A 33 -8.83 -1.25 13.72
C ARG A 33 -9.03 0.21 14.11
N LYS A 34 -8.04 0.88 14.72
CA LYS A 34 -8.12 2.31 15.03
C LYS A 34 -8.05 3.19 13.78
N TYR A 35 -7.48 2.67 12.70
CA TYR A 35 -7.38 3.35 11.40
C TYR A 35 -8.63 3.18 10.53
N LEU A 36 -9.40 2.11 10.76
CA LEU A 36 -10.54 1.76 9.92
C LEU A 36 -11.59 2.88 9.80
N PRO A 37 -12.02 3.57 10.90
CA PRO A 37 -13.01 4.63 10.78
C PRO A 37 -12.58 5.78 9.86
N PHE A 38 -11.30 6.10 9.80
CA PHE A 38 -10.76 7.14 8.91
C PHE A 38 -10.81 6.69 7.45
N ALA A 39 -10.52 5.41 7.18
CA ALA A 39 -10.63 4.85 5.84
C ALA A 39 -12.10 4.74 5.39
N GLU A 40 -13.00 4.34 6.28
CA GLU A 40 -14.45 4.26 6.01
C GLU A 40 -15.05 5.64 5.71
N GLU A 41 -14.60 6.69 6.38
CA GLU A 41 -15.06 8.06 6.15
C GLU A 41 -14.50 8.64 4.84
N SER A 42 -13.21 8.44 4.59
CA SER A 42 -12.50 9.14 3.49
C SER A 42 -12.52 8.37 2.18
N VAL A 43 -12.40 7.04 2.22
CA VAL A 43 -12.22 6.17 1.05
C VAL A 43 -12.98 4.84 1.17
N PRO A 44 -14.31 4.86 1.45
CA PRO A 44 -15.10 3.66 1.72
C PRO A 44 -15.07 2.63 0.60
N GLN A 45 -14.88 3.07 -0.65
CA GLN A 45 -14.77 2.18 -1.81
C GLN A 45 -13.56 1.23 -1.73
N TYR A 46 -12.45 1.68 -1.12
CA TYR A 46 -11.26 0.84 -0.95
C TYR A 46 -11.33 -0.05 0.29
N VAL A 47 -12.13 0.33 1.27
CA VAL A 47 -12.52 -0.59 2.35
C VAL A 47 -13.35 -1.74 1.78
N ALA A 48 -14.29 -1.44 0.89
CA ALA A 48 -15.07 -2.47 0.18
C ALA A 48 -14.20 -3.32 -0.76
N GLU A 49 -13.20 -2.73 -1.44
CA GLU A 49 -12.22 -3.47 -2.26
C GLU A 49 -11.44 -4.46 -1.37
N LEU A 50 -10.95 -4.01 -0.21
CA LEU A 50 -10.24 -4.85 0.73
C LEU A 50 -11.13 -5.98 1.31
N GLN A 51 -12.41 -5.69 1.58
CA GLN A 51 -13.37 -6.70 1.99
C GLN A 51 -13.56 -7.76 0.89
N GLY A 52 -13.72 -7.35 -0.36
CA GLY A 52 -13.81 -8.26 -1.50
C GLY A 52 -12.57 -9.14 -1.67
N MET A 53 -11.38 -8.60 -1.38
CA MET A 53 -10.14 -9.39 -1.36
C MET A 53 -10.15 -10.43 -0.23
N ALA A 54 -10.63 -10.06 0.95
CA ALA A 54 -10.75 -10.96 2.10
C ALA A 54 -11.72 -12.11 1.80
N ASP A 55 -12.91 -11.78 1.27
CA ASP A 55 -13.94 -12.75 0.90
C ASP A 55 -13.43 -13.72 -0.18
N GLY A 56 -12.77 -13.19 -1.23
CA GLY A 56 -12.22 -14.00 -2.31
C GLY A 56 -11.04 -14.90 -1.90
N ALA A 57 -10.34 -14.55 -0.84
CA ALA A 57 -9.25 -15.34 -0.26
C ALA A 57 -9.70 -16.24 0.90
N GLU A 58 -10.97 -16.15 1.31
CA GLU A 58 -11.55 -16.89 2.46
C GLU A 58 -10.79 -16.61 3.77
N ILE A 59 -10.48 -15.34 4.04
CA ILE A 59 -9.76 -14.90 5.25
C ILE A 59 -10.51 -13.79 5.98
N ASP A 60 -10.18 -13.57 7.24
CA ASP A 60 -10.74 -12.47 8.03
C ASP A 60 -10.30 -11.11 7.47
N PHE A 61 -11.26 -10.18 7.30
CA PHE A 61 -10.99 -8.81 6.87
C PHE A 61 -9.92 -8.11 7.73
N ASN A 62 -9.97 -8.33 9.05
CA ASN A 62 -9.00 -7.72 9.95
C ASN A 62 -7.57 -8.20 9.70
N ASP A 63 -7.37 -9.41 9.18
CA ASP A 63 -6.06 -9.90 8.79
C ASP A 63 -5.49 -9.06 7.63
N LEU A 64 -6.31 -8.76 6.62
CA LEU A 64 -5.89 -7.88 5.53
C LEU A 64 -5.74 -6.43 5.99
N LEU A 65 -6.59 -5.97 6.89
CA LEU A 65 -6.47 -4.62 7.46
C LEU A 65 -5.12 -4.45 8.17
N VAL A 66 -4.66 -5.46 8.94
CA VAL A 66 -3.33 -5.44 9.57
C VAL A 66 -2.25 -5.28 8.51
N LEU A 67 -2.27 -6.05 7.41
CA LEU A 67 -1.29 -5.92 6.33
C LEU A 67 -1.30 -4.52 5.71
N ASN A 68 -2.47 -3.95 5.48
CA ASN A 68 -2.62 -2.61 4.88
C ASN A 68 -2.33 -1.44 5.83
N CYS A 69 -2.17 -1.73 7.14
CA CYS A 69 -1.71 -0.80 8.17
C CYS A 69 -0.27 -1.08 8.60
N MET A 70 0.44 -2.03 8.01
CA MET A 70 1.71 -2.56 8.50
C MET A 70 2.75 -1.48 8.75
N GLU A 71 2.92 -0.53 7.85
CA GLU A 71 3.87 0.56 8.01
C GLU A 71 3.57 1.42 9.25
N ALA A 72 2.30 1.71 9.49
CA ALA A 72 1.86 2.47 10.65
C ALA A 72 1.97 1.67 11.98
N LEU A 73 1.98 0.33 11.90
CA LEU A 73 2.09 -0.55 13.06
C LEU A 73 3.54 -0.85 13.43
N THR A 74 4.45 -0.88 12.46
CA THR A 74 5.86 -1.25 12.66
C THR A 74 6.78 -0.04 12.76
N GLU A 75 6.30 1.14 12.37
CA GLU A 75 7.07 2.39 12.36
C GLU A 75 8.50 2.17 11.83
N ASP A 76 9.51 2.65 12.54
CA ASP A 76 10.92 2.58 12.15
C ASP A 76 11.56 1.18 12.23
N ALA A 77 10.85 0.19 12.78
CA ALA A 77 11.46 -1.11 13.05
C ALA A 77 11.79 -1.94 11.79
N LEU A 78 11.09 -1.65 10.67
CA LEU A 78 11.30 -2.30 9.38
C LEU A 78 11.87 -1.33 8.34
N HIS A 79 12.76 -0.42 8.74
CA HIS A 79 13.39 0.55 7.83
C HIS A 79 13.80 -0.07 6.50
N ARG A 80 13.19 0.43 5.43
CA ARG A 80 13.51 0.09 4.05
C ARG A 80 13.67 1.40 3.29
N GLY A 81 14.58 1.40 2.34
CA GLY A 81 14.76 2.49 1.41
C GLY A 81 14.01 2.21 0.12
N CYS A 82 13.64 3.25 -0.57
CA CYS A 82 13.17 3.16 -1.94
C CYS A 82 13.88 4.25 -2.74
N THR A 83 13.86 4.13 -4.06
CA THR A 83 14.43 5.15 -4.93
C THR A 83 13.50 5.40 -6.08
N SER A 84 13.08 6.65 -6.26
CA SER A 84 12.27 7.07 -7.39
C SER A 84 13.03 8.02 -8.29
N LEU A 85 12.77 7.92 -9.58
CA LEU A 85 13.40 8.74 -10.60
C LEU A 85 12.34 9.15 -11.62
N ALA A 86 12.38 10.40 -12.05
CA ALA A 86 11.63 10.88 -13.19
C ALA A 86 12.56 11.61 -14.16
N ALA A 87 12.47 11.28 -15.46
CA ALA A 87 13.19 11.97 -16.52
C ALA A 87 12.18 12.67 -17.43
N ALA A 88 12.27 13.99 -17.50
CA ALA A 88 11.37 14.80 -18.32
C ALA A 88 11.60 14.57 -19.82
N PRO A 89 10.59 14.83 -20.69
CA PRO A 89 10.67 14.61 -22.13
C PRO A 89 11.90 15.28 -22.81
N GLU A 90 12.35 16.40 -22.27
CA GLU A 90 13.47 17.18 -22.81
C GLU A 90 14.82 16.48 -22.70
N VAL A 91 14.93 15.49 -21.77
CA VAL A 91 16.19 14.76 -21.50
C VAL A 91 16.12 13.29 -21.92
N THR A 92 15.01 12.84 -22.49
CA THR A 92 14.83 11.48 -22.99
C THR A 92 15.02 11.39 -24.50
N ALA A 93 15.53 10.26 -24.98
CA ALA A 93 15.86 10.09 -26.40
C ALA A 93 14.60 10.11 -27.32
N ASP A 94 13.44 9.72 -26.80
CA ASP A 94 12.18 9.62 -27.55
C ASP A 94 11.15 10.69 -27.16
N GLY A 95 11.56 11.67 -26.35
CA GLY A 95 10.69 12.78 -25.92
C GLY A 95 9.55 12.35 -25.00
N LYS A 96 9.68 11.23 -24.29
CA LYS A 96 8.68 10.75 -23.34
C LYS A 96 9.11 10.95 -21.90
N LEU A 97 8.14 11.21 -21.01
CA LEU A 97 8.36 11.15 -19.58
C LEU A 97 8.64 9.70 -19.17
N LEU A 98 9.77 9.47 -18.54
CA LEU A 98 10.11 8.18 -17.93
C LEU A 98 10.01 8.30 -16.41
N VAL A 99 9.39 7.31 -15.79
CA VAL A 99 9.33 7.18 -14.31
C VAL A 99 9.85 5.79 -13.96
N GLY A 100 10.77 5.73 -13.03
CA GLY A 100 11.34 4.50 -12.48
C GLY A 100 11.24 4.48 -10.97
N HIS A 101 11.09 3.28 -10.40
CA HIS A 101 11.02 3.06 -8.97
C HIS A 101 11.70 1.76 -8.59
N ASN A 102 12.53 1.80 -7.55
CA ASN A 102 13.03 0.61 -6.86
C ASN A 102 12.36 0.53 -5.50
N GLU A 103 11.80 -0.62 -5.23
CA GLU A 103 11.19 -0.97 -3.95
C GLU A 103 12.15 -1.86 -3.18
N ASP A 104 12.71 -1.37 -2.06
CA ASP A 104 13.57 -2.14 -1.17
C ASP A 104 12.71 -2.70 -0.04
N TRP A 105 12.41 -4.00 -0.10
CA TRP A 105 11.47 -4.67 0.81
C TRP A 105 12.06 -5.95 1.43
N LEU A 106 11.28 -6.64 2.26
CA LEU A 106 11.72 -7.87 2.93
C LEU A 106 11.94 -8.99 1.90
N PRO A 107 13.07 -9.72 1.95
CA PRO A 107 13.32 -10.84 1.03
C PRO A 107 12.22 -11.91 1.07
N ASP A 108 11.61 -12.14 2.24
CA ASP A 108 10.55 -13.13 2.44
C ASP A 108 9.26 -12.79 1.68
N ASP A 109 9.08 -11.53 1.27
CA ASP A 109 7.90 -11.07 0.54
C ASP A 109 8.05 -11.22 -0.97
N PHE A 110 9.24 -11.56 -1.49
CA PHE A 110 9.51 -11.67 -2.93
C PHE A 110 8.52 -12.60 -3.64
N GLU A 111 8.21 -13.75 -3.05
CA GLU A 111 7.27 -14.73 -3.60
C GLU A 111 5.79 -14.26 -3.54
N THR A 112 5.52 -13.14 -2.88
CA THR A 112 4.17 -12.59 -2.74
C THR A 112 3.90 -11.43 -3.68
N VAL A 113 4.92 -10.91 -4.37
CA VAL A 113 4.81 -9.79 -5.33
C VAL A 113 4.07 -10.23 -6.59
N TYR A 114 3.13 -9.40 -7.06
CA TYR A 114 2.42 -9.64 -8.31
C TYR A 114 1.98 -8.34 -8.99
N LEU A 115 1.66 -8.43 -10.28
CA LEU A 115 1.11 -7.34 -11.07
C LEU A 115 -0.42 -7.43 -11.08
N VAL A 116 -1.07 -6.31 -10.90
CA VAL A 116 -2.52 -6.13 -11.04
C VAL A 116 -2.80 -5.26 -12.25
N HIS A 117 -3.50 -5.80 -13.24
CA HIS A 117 -4.11 -5.04 -14.31
C HIS A 117 -5.62 -5.00 -14.08
N ALA A 118 -6.14 -3.87 -13.67
CA ALA A 118 -7.55 -3.69 -13.32
C ALA A 118 -8.24 -2.67 -14.24
N ARG A 119 -9.54 -2.89 -14.46
CA ARG A 119 -10.44 -1.99 -15.16
C ARG A 119 -11.69 -1.79 -14.33
N PRO A 120 -11.64 -0.97 -13.26
CA PRO A 120 -12.80 -0.70 -12.43
C PRO A 120 -13.90 0.02 -13.24
N ALA A 121 -15.16 -0.18 -12.86
CA ALA A 121 -16.28 0.41 -13.60
C ALA A 121 -16.34 1.95 -13.52
N SER A 122 -15.88 2.52 -12.40
CA SER A 122 -15.99 3.97 -12.12
C SER A 122 -14.65 4.72 -12.08
N GLU A 123 -13.53 4.01 -12.16
CA GLU A 123 -12.17 4.57 -12.06
C GLU A 123 -11.37 4.29 -13.34
N PRO A 124 -10.26 5.01 -13.57
CA PRO A 124 -9.34 4.69 -14.65
C PRO A 124 -8.80 3.25 -14.56
N ALA A 125 -8.59 2.61 -15.72
CA ALA A 125 -7.82 1.38 -15.75
C ALA A 125 -6.40 1.63 -15.26
N TYR A 126 -5.82 0.67 -14.53
CA TYR A 126 -4.47 0.81 -14.00
C TYR A 126 -3.67 -0.49 -14.09
N LEU A 127 -2.35 -0.34 -14.08
CA LEU A 127 -1.38 -1.40 -13.88
C LEU A 127 -0.57 -1.05 -12.64
N ALA A 128 -0.54 -1.96 -11.68
CA ALA A 128 0.18 -1.76 -10.42
C ALA A 128 0.94 -3.00 -10.00
N ILE A 129 2.07 -2.80 -9.33
CA ILE A 129 2.75 -3.84 -8.58
C ILE A 129 2.27 -3.77 -7.14
N THR A 130 2.10 -4.93 -6.50
CA THR A 130 1.70 -5.01 -5.10
C THR A 130 2.15 -6.34 -4.48
N TYR A 131 1.96 -6.45 -3.17
CA TYR A 131 2.27 -7.63 -2.38
C TYR A 131 0.99 -8.37 -1.97
N GLY A 132 1.12 -9.63 -1.57
CA GLY A 132 -0.01 -10.44 -1.16
C GLY A 132 -0.85 -9.82 -0.05
N GLY A 133 -2.08 -9.44 -0.36
CA GLY A 133 -3.03 -8.87 0.59
C GLY A 133 -2.98 -7.35 0.74
N LEU A 134 -2.08 -6.64 0.06
CA LEU A 134 -2.13 -5.19 0.00
C LEU A 134 -3.02 -4.72 -1.16
N LEU A 135 -3.74 -3.63 -0.94
CA LEU A 135 -4.37 -2.90 -2.05
C LEU A 135 -3.30 -2.49 -3.06
N PRO A 136 -3.60 -2.50 -4.38
CA PRO A 136 -2.70 -2.01 -5.40
C PRO A 136 -2.27 -0.57 -5.11
N ASN A 137 -0.96 -0.29 -5.05
CA ASN A 137 -0.48 0.99 -4.53
C ASN A 137 0.65 1.64 -5.33
N ILE A 138 1.49 0.89 -6.02
CA ILE A 138 2.58 1.43 -6.84
C ILE A 138 2.29 1.10 -8.31
N GLY A 139 2.22 2.10 -9.17
CA GLY A 139 1.90 1.85 -10.57
C GLY A 139 1.47 3.10 -11.34
N PHE A 140 0.72 2.87 -12.40
CA PHE A 140 0.21 3.96 -13.24
C PHE A 140 -1.17 3.63 -13.81
N ASN A 141 -1.91 4.67 -14.17
CA ASN A 141 -3.24 4.54 -14.74
C ASN A 141 -3.33 5.08 -16.18
N GLU A 142 -4.44 4.79 -16.86
CA GLU A 142 -4.68 5.20 -18.26
C GLU A 142 -4.79 6.72 -18.47
N CYS A 143 -4.96 7.49 -17.37
CA CYS A 143 -4.96 8.96 -17.41
C CYS A 143 -3.54 9.56 -17.32
N GLY A 144 -2.49 8.73 -17.31
CA GLY A 144 -1.10 9.18 -17.23
C GLY A 144 -0.63 9.55 -15.82
N ILE A 145 -1.35 9.15 -14.77
CA ILE A 145 -0.88 9.29 -13.39
C ILE A 145 0.01 8.10 -13.08
N ALA A 146 1.27 8.37 -12.76
CA ALA A 146 2.20 7.37 -12.21
C ALA A 146 2.47 7.70 -10.74
N GLN A 147 2.54 6.67 -9.91
CA GLN A 147 2.82 6.77 -8.49
C GLN A 147 3.97 5.85 -8.12
N CYS A 148 4.94 6.44 -7.44
CA CYS A 148 6.02 5.80 -6.70
C CYS A 148 5.86 6.17 -5.22
N CYS A 149 6.46 5.39 -4.34
CA CYS A 149 6.38 5.66 -2.91
C CYS A 149 7.73 5.43 -2.25
N ASP A 150 8.36 6.52 -1.82
CA ASP A 150 9.58 6.47 -1.02
C ASP A 150 9.21 6.73 0.44
N SER A 151 9.59 5.80 1.33
CA SER A 151 9.21 5.86 2.74
C SER A 151 9.96 6.98 3.47
N VAL A 152 9.21 7.91 4.03
CA VAL A 152 9.69 8.96 4.94
C VAL A 152 8.90 8.86 6.23
N TYR A 153 9.59 8.66 7.34
CA TYR A 153 8.94 8.48 8.64
C TYR A 153 8.85 9.81 9.39
N PRO A 154 7.64 10.38 9.57
CA PRO A 154 7.47 11.62 10.31
C PRO A 154 7.61 11.37 11.82
N ASN A 155 8.12 12.37 12.55
CA ASN A 155 8.24 12.30 14.00
C ASN A 155 6.93 12.67 14.74
N ASP A 156 5.90 13.06 14.01
CA ASP A 156 4.56 13.43 14.49
C ASP A 156 3.45 12.53 13.94
N ALA A 157 3.77 11.28 13.63
CA ALA A 157 2.82 10.30 13.10
C ALA A 157 1.54 10.22 13.94
N ARG A 158 0.39 10.19 13.28
CA ARG A 158 -0.93 10.15 13.92
C ARG A 158 -1.81 9.09 13.27
N ILE A 159 -2.80 8.63 14.02
CA ILE A 159 -3.85 7.77 13.45
C ILE A 159 -4.66 8.58 12.44
N GLY A 160 -4.85 8.02 11.25
CA GLY A 160 -5.57 8.62 10.14
C GLY A 160 -5.86 7.58 9.07
N VAL A 161 -5.98 7.98 7.80
CA VAL A 161 -6.12 7.05 6.67
C VAL A 161 -4.77 6.34 6.45
N PRO A 162 -4.71 4.99 6.42
CA PRO A 162 -3.46 4.28 6.18
C PRO A 162 -2.87 4.61 4.79
N ARG A 163 -1.55 4.74 4.71
CA ARG A 163 -0.84 5.11 3.47
C ARG A 163 -1.25 4.25 2.26
N ILE A 164 -1.43 2.95 2.43
CA ILE A 164 -1.84 2.03 1.35
C ILE A 164 -3.18 2.45 0.73
N PHE A 165 -4.16 2.86 1.56
CA PHE A 165 -5.44 3.37 1.09
C PHE A 165 -5.31 4.71 0.34
N VAL A 166 -4.47 5.61 0.86
CA VAL A 166 -4.15 6.89 0.18
C VAL A 166 -3.51 6.62 -1.17
N SER A 167 -2.54 5.72 -1.23
CA SER A 167 -1.86 5.33 -2.47
C SER A 167 -2.84 4.71 -3.49
N ARG A 168 -3.77 3.86 -3.03
CA ARG A 168 -4.82 3.32 -3.90
C ARG A 168 -5.73 4.43 -4.45
N ALA A 169 -6.04 5.46 -3.64
CA ALA A 169 -6.82 6.61 -4.07
C ALA A 169 -6.08 7.46 -5.13
N VAL A 170 -4.77 7.62 -5.00
CA VAL A 170 -3.93 8.31 -6.00
C VAL A 170 -3.99 7.60 -7.34
N LEU A 171 -3.95 6.26 -7.38
CA LEU A 171 -4.09 5.48 -8.63
C LEU A 171 -5.44 5.67 -9.33
N ALA A 172 -6.47 6.10 -8.63
CA ALA A 172 -7.78 6.40 -9.22
C ALA A 172 -7.90 7.84 -9.76
N ALA A 173 -6.90 8.68 -9.56
CA ALA A 173 -6.93 10.08 -9.97
C ALA A 173 -6.89 10.22 -11.50
N ARG A 174 -7.69 11.15 -12.03
CA ARG A 174 -7.75 11.46 -13.47
C ARG A 174 -6.86 12.63 -13.88
N THR A 175 -6.35 13.40 -12.90
CA THR A 175 -5.47 14.55 -13.13
C THR A 175 -4.42 14.64 -12.03
N PRO A 176 -3.26 15.28 -12.27
CA PRO A 176 -2.27 15.52 -11.22
C PRO A 176 -2.84 16.26 -9.99
N ALA A 177 -3.71 17.25 -10.24
CA ALA A 177 -4.36 17.98 -9.14
C ALA A 177 -5.28 17.09 -8.30
N ALA A 178 -5.97 16.12 -8.91
CA ALA A 178 -6.77 15.13 -8.19
C ALA A 178 -5.88 14.15 -7.41
N ALA A 179 -4.76 13.74 -7.97
CA ALA A 179 -3.78 12.89 -7.29
C ALA A 179 -3.20 13.56 -6.04
N ILE A 180 -2.82 14.83 -6.15
CA ILE A 180 -2.33 15.62 -5.00
C ILE A 180 -3.42 15.75 -3.92
N ARG A 181 -4.67 16.06 -4.30
CA ARG A 181 -5.77 16.13 -3.32
C ARG A 181 -6.08 14.80 -2.64
N ALA A 182 -5.88 13.69 -3.33
CA ALA A 182 -6.06 12.36 -2.73
C ALA A 182 -4.94 12.01 -1.74
N ALA A 183 -3.77 12.64 -1.88
CA ALA A 183 -2.63 12.43 -0.99
C ALA A 183 -2.63 13.36 0.25
N LEU A 184 -3.43 14.45 0.24
CA LEU A 184 -3.55 15.43 1.32
C LEU A 184 -4.77 15.18 2.23
#